data_976b688007d698d627a229104245b318
#
_entry.id   976b688007d698d627a229104245b318
#
_cell.length_a   1.000
_cell.length_b   1.000
_cell.length_c   1.000
_cell.angle_alpha   90.00
_cell.angle_beta   90.00
_cell.angle_gamma   90.00
#
_symmetry.space_group_name_H-M   'P 1'
#
loop_
_entity.id
_entity.type
_entity.pdbx_description
1 polymer ?
#
loop_
_entity_poly.entity_id
_entity_poly.type
_entity_poly.pdbx_seq_one_letter_code
_entity_poly.pdbx_strand_id
1 'polypeptide(L)'
;MRDRFLTPAGLALLAVALTLPSVGGGLGADDYFHRMVLQGQGPLGASLSPTFDLFSFVPEKLRDTMVDLGAVPWWSDPKLRIALARPLTALTHRADYLLWPDTFAMQHVHSLAWFGLGVALVALLYRRIHGTAAVAGLAGLLFAVEDAHALPAAWLAN
;
A
#
# COMPACT_ATOMS: atom_id res chain seq x y z
N MET A 1 27.85 -21.12 6.99
CA MET A 1 27.38 -20.26 5.82
C MET A 1 25.88 -20.27 5.60
N ARG A 2 25.13 -21.24 6.13
CA ARG A 2 23.65 -21.38 5.95
C ARG A 2 22.80 -20.33 6.67
N ASP A 3 23.28 -19.69 7.73
CA ASP A 3 22.43 -18.87 8.60
C ASP A 3 22.27 -17.40 8.16
N ARG A 4 23.05 -16.94 7.18
CA ARG A 4 23.04 -15.52 6.79
C ARG A 4 21.80 -15.11 5.98
N PHE A 5 21.24 -16.02 5.19
CA PHE A 5 20.05 -15.71 4.35
C PHE A 5 18.72 -15.74 5.13
N LEU A 6 18.68 -16.48 6.24
CA LEU A 6 17.49 -16.55 7.10
C LEU A 6 17.51 -15.51 8.23
N THR A 7 18.35 -14.51 8.14
CA THR A 7 18.31 -13.35 9.03
C THR A 7 17.12 -12.43 8.67
N PRO A 8 16.59 -11.64 9.60
CA PRO A 8 15.52 -10.68 9.28
C PRO A 8 15.86 -9.76 8.10
N ALA A 9 17.09 -9.26 8.06
CA ALA A 9 17.57 -8.44 6.95
C ALA A 9 17.68 -9.22 5.64
N GLY A 10 18.18 -10.47 5.67
CA GLY A 10 18.28 -11.33 4.49
C GLY A 10 16.89 -11.65 3.91
N LEU A 11 15.90 -11.94 4.77
CA LEU A 11 14.51 -12.19 4.35
C LEU A 11 13.86 -10.93 3.80
N ALA A 12 14.07 -9.76 4.39
CA ALA A 12 13.59 -8.49 3.87
C ALA A 12 14.17 -8.19 2.47
N LEU A 13 15.48 -8.37 2.30
CA LEU A 13 16.14 -8.19 1.00
C LEU A 13 15.63 -9.18 -0.05
N LEU A 14 15.40 -10.43 0.32
CA LEU A 14 14.79 -11.43 -0.57
C LEU A 14 13.38 -11.00 -1.00
N ALA A 15 12.53 -10.62 -0.05
CA ALA A 15 11.17 -10.18 -0.33
C ALA A 15 11.14 -8.97 -1.28
N VAL A 16 11.97 -7.96 -1.01
CA VAL A 16 12.12 -6.78 -1.87
C VAL A 16 12.63 -7.18 -3.26
N ALA A 17 13.63 -8.07 -3.36
CA ALA A 17 14.17 -8.53 -4.64
C ALA A 17 13.11 -9.26 -5.49
N LEU A 18 12.28 -10.09 -4.87
CA LEU A 18 11.19 -10.82 -5.54
C LEU A 18 10.09 -9.88 -6.05
N THR A 19 9.82 -8.79 -5.34
CA THR A 19 8.80 -7.79 -5.69
C THR A 19 9.33 -6.62 -6.50
N LEU A 20 10.64 -6.54 -6.75
CA LEU A 20 11.30 -5.45 -7.47
C LEU A 20 10.70 -5.17 -8.87
N PRO A 21 10.19 -6.16 -9.64
CA PRO A 21 9.54 -5.88 -10.93
C PRO A 21 8.35 -4.92 -10.83
N SER A 22 7.68 -4.80 -9.65
CA SER A 22 6.57 -3.86 -9.44
C SER A 22 6.96 -2.39 -9.62
N VAL A 23 8.24 -2.05 -9.47
CA VAL A 23 8.76 -0.68 -9.69
C VAL A 23 8.45 -0.15 -11.09
N GLY A 24 8.32 -1.03 -12.08
CA GLY A 24 7.92 -0.68 -13.44
C GLY A 24 6.40 -0.68 -13.69
N GLY A 25 5.57 -0.98 -12.66
CA GLY A 25 4.13 -1.21 -12.82
C GLY A 25 3.28 0.05 -13.09
N GLY A 26 3.78 1.24 -12.77
CA GLY A 26 3.01 2.48 -12.90
C GLY A 26 1.85 2.56 -11.91
N LEU A 27 0.78 3.28 -12.29
CA LEU A 27 -0.43 3.42 -11.48
C LEU A 27 -1.46 2.36 -11.85
N GLY A 28 -2.17 1.82 -10.86
CA GLY A 28 -3.28 0.89 -11.03
C GLY A 28 -4.53 1.33 -10.25
N ALA A 29 -5.69 0.90 -10.69
CA ALA A 29 -6.97 0.99 -9.95
C ALA A 29 -7.13 2.29 -9.12
N ASP A 30 -7.13 2.17 -7.79
CA ASP A 30 -7.37 3.27 -6.85
C ASP A 30 -6.22 4.30 -6.80
N ASP A 31 -5.03 3.99 -7.35
CA ASP A 31 -3.92 4.95 -7.43
C ASP A 31 -4.33 6.21 -8.20
N TYR A 32 -5.16 6.07 -9.24
CA TYR A 32 -5.69 7.21 -9.98
C TYR A 32 -6.60 8.10 -9.12
N PHE A 33 -7.44 7.48 -8.28
CA PHE A 33 -8.26 8.21 -7.32
C PHE A 33 -7.38 8.94 -6.30
N HIS A 34 -6.41 8.25 -5.71
CA HIS A 34 -5.45 8.85 -4.77
C HIS A 34 -4.68 10.00 -5.40
N ARG A 35 -4.20 9.83 -6.64
CA ARG A 35 -3.52 10.89 -7.38
C ARG A 35 -4.42 12.12 -7.56
N MET A 36 -5.66 11.92 -7.96
CA MET A 36 -6.64 12.99 -8.13
C MET A 36 -6.85 13.78 -6.83
N VAL A 37 -7.01 13.08 -5.69
CA VAL A 37 -7.19 13.70 -4.37
C VAL A 37 -5.93 14.42 -3.92
N LEU A 38 -4.75 13.80 -4.06
CA LEU A 38 -3.47 14.35 -3.61
C LEU A 38 -3.05 15.57 -4.42
N GLN A 39 -3.42 15.63 -5.70
CA GLN A 39 -3.15 16.78 -6.59
C GLN A 39 -4.30 17.79 -6.64
N GLY A 40 -5.41 17.57 -5.93
CA GLY A 40 -6.58 18.45 -5.92
C GLY A 40 -7.26 18.55 -7.28
N GLN A 41 -7.20 17.51 -8.11
CA GLN A 41 -7.71 17.53 -9.48
C GLN A 41 -9.16 17.11 -9.55
N GLY A 42 -9.91 17.77 -10.44
CA GLY A 42 -11.32 17.49 -10.67
C GLY A 42 -12.24 17.81 -9.49
N PRO A 43 -13.56 17.59 -9.63
CA PRO A 43 -14.54 17.93 -8.59
C PRO A 43 -14.33 17.15 -7.28
N LEU A 44 -13.97 15.88 -7.39
CA LEU A 44 -13.72 15.02 -6.23
C LEU A 44 -12.42 15.41 -5.52
N GLY A 45 -11.33 15.57 -6.26
CA GLY A 45 -10.04 15.94 -5.68
C GLY A 45 -10.05 17.30 -4.99
N ALA A 46 -10.74 18.28 -5.58
CA ALA A 46 -10.88 19.61 -4.98
C ALA A 46 -11.72 19.63 -3.70
N SER A 47 -12.60 18.63 -3.51
CA SER A 47 -13.52 18.55 -2.37
C SER A 47 -13.03 17.67 -1.23
N LEU A 48 -11.98 16.88 -1.44
CA LEU A 48 -11.45 15.90 -0.47
C LEU A 48 -10.13 16.37 0.16
N SER A 49 -9.97 16.07 1.44
CA SER A 49 -8.71 16.33 2.13
C SER A 49 -7.68 15.26 1.78
N PRO A 50 -6.50 15.63 1.26
CA PRO A 50 -5.45 14.67 0.93
C PRO A 50 -4.86 13.93 2.15
N THR A 51 -5.21 14.35 3.36
CA THR A 51 -4.72 13.73 4.60
C THR A 51 -5.79 12.87 5.27
N PHE A 52 -7.06 13.33 5.26
CA PHE A 52 -8.12 12.67 6.03
C PHE A 52 -9.06 11.86 5.14
N ASP A 53 -9.24 12.25 3.88
CA ASP A 53 -10.21 11.65 2.99
C ASP A 53 -9.58 10.81 1.87
N LEU A 54 -8.25 10.60 1.90
CA LEU A 54 -7.55 9.86 0.84
C LEU A 54 -8.11 8.45 0.63
N PHE A 55 -8.54 7.78 1.69
CA PHE A 55 -9.18 6.46 1.66
C PHE A 55 -10.71 6.53 1.81
N SER A 56 -11.33 7.68 1.51
CA SER A 56 -12.78 7.86 1.47
C SER A 56 -13.28 7.69 0.05
N PHE A 57 -13.48 6.44 -0.38
CA PHE A 57 -13.86 6.12 -1.75
C PHE A 57 -15.31 6.52 -2.08
N VAL A 58 -16.20 6.54 -1.09
CA VAL A 58 -17.56 7.08 -1.21
C VAL A 58 -17.84 7.97 -0.01
N PRO A 59 -17.41 9.25 -0.03
CA PRO A 59 -17.75 10.21 1.01
C PRO A 59 -19.24 10.52 0.94
N GLU A 60 -19.92 10.60 2.08
CA GLU A 60 -21.34 10.87 2.17
C GLU A 60 -21.76 12.13 1.39
N LYS A 61 -20.96 13.20 1.49
CA LYS A 61 -21.23 14.50 0.84
C LYS A 61 -21.10 14.46 -0.69
N LEU A 62 -20.41 13.49 -1.26
CA LEU A 62 -20.12 13.39 -2.69
C LEU A 62 -20.79 12.18 -3.35
N ARG A 63 -21.59 11.42 -2.60
CA ARG A 63 -22.24 10.21 -3.08
C ARG A 63 -23.03 10.46 -4.35
N ASP A 64 -23.85 11.50 -4.38
CA ASP A 64 -24.69 11.81 -5.55
C ASP A 64 -23.85 12.24 -6.75
N THR A 65 -22.81 13.04 -6.54
CA THR A 65 -21.82 13.36 -7.59
C THR A 65 -21.17 12.10 -8.15
N MET A 66 -20.87 11.11 -7.30
CA MET A 66 -20.26 9.84 -7.73
C MET A 66 -21.24 8.94 -8.49
N VAL A 67 -22.53 9.02 -8.17
CA VAL A 67 -23.60 8.39 -8.97
C VAL A 67 -23.69 9.03 -10.35
N ASP A 68 -23.71 10.36 -10.43
CA ASP A 68 -23.76 11.09 -11.69
C ASP A 68 -22.53 10.82 -12.58
N LEU A 69 -21.36 10.61 -11.96
CA LEU A 69 -20.14 10.20 -12.65
C LEU A 69 -20.09 8.70 -13.01
N GLY A 70 -21.09 7.92 -12.60
CA GLY A 70 -21.12 6.47 -12.83
C GLY A 70 -20.15 5.65 -11.97
N ALA A 71 -19.48 6.27 -10.98
CA ALA A 71 -18.57 5.61 -10.06
C ALA A 71 -19.29 4.78 -8.99
N VAL A 72 -20.53 5.14 -8.68
CA VAL A 72 -21.42 4.44 -7.75
C VAL A 72 -22.73 4.13 -8.46
N PRO A 73 -23.28 2.90 -8.38
CA PRO A 73 -24.54 2.54 -8.99
C PRO A 73 -25.69 3.41 -8.46
N TRP A 74 -26.61 3.81 -9.35
CA TRP A 74 -27.76 4.64 -9.00
C TRP A 74 -28.73 3.99 -7.98
N TRP A 75 -28.74 2.63 -7.91
CA TRP A 75 -29.55 1.84 -6.96
C TRP A 75 -28.87 1.64 -5.60
N SER A 76 -27.66 2.19 -5.38
CA SER A 76 -26.98 2.10 -4.09
C SER A 76 -27.72 2.88 -3.01
N ASP A 77 -27.60 2.42 -1.76
CA ASP A 77 -28.21 3.09 -0.61
C ASP A 77 -27.82 4.59 -0.60
N PRO A 78 -28.78 5.52 -0.43
CA PRO A 78 -28.47 6.95 -0.30
C PRO A 78 -27.50 7.31 0.82
N LYS A 79 -27.36 6.45 1.84
CA LYS A 79 -26.43 6.59 2.96
C LYS A 79 -25.14 5.79 2.76
N LEU A 80 -24.92 5.23 1.58
CA LEU A 80 -23.69 4.48 1.31
C LEU A 80 -22.47 5.35 1.60
N ARG A 81 -21.60 4.85 2.43
CA ARG A 81 -20.29 5.43 2.74
C ARG A 81 -19.24 4.36 2.72
N ILE A 82 -18.17 4.57 1.98
CA ILE A 82 -16.98 3.70 1.97
C ILE A 82 -15.78 4.56 2.36
N ALA A 83 -15.34 4.42 3.60
CA ALA A 83 -14.20 5.16 4.13
C ALA A 83 -13.39 4.28 5.07
N LEU A 84 -12.08 4.29 4.89
CA LEU A 84 -11.10 3.56 5.70
C LEU A 84 -10.20 4.57 6.43
N ALA A 85 -10.00 4.37 7.73
CA ALA A 85 -9.10 5.20 8.52
C ALA A 85 -7.66 4.67 8.42
N ARG A 86 -6.86 5.22 7.51
CA ARG A 86 -5.45 4.88 7.29
C ARG A 86 -4.55 6.13 7.35
N PRO A 87 -4.46 6.82 8.50
CA PRO A 87 -3.79 8.13 8.57
C PRO A 87 -2.29 8.06 8.26
N LEU A 88 -1.61 7.00 8.70
CA LEU A 88 -0.17 6.84 8.43
C LEU A 88 0.08 6.63 6.93
N THR A 89 -0.70 5.75 6.29
CA THR A 89 -0.61 5.50 4.85
C THR A 89 -0.94 6.77 4.05
N ALA A 90 -1.95 7.55 4.44
CA ALA A 90 -2.27 8.82 3.80
C ALA A 90 -1.12 9.83 3.89
N LEU A 91 -0.43 9.91 5.04
CA LEU A 91 0.73 10.78 5.21
C LEU A 91 1.93 10.33 4.36
N THR A 92 2.19 9.02 4.25
CA THR A 92 3.28 8.50 3.40
C THR A 92 2.99 8.76 1.92
N HIS A 93 1.77 8.52 1.44
CA HIS A 93 1.38 8.86 0.07
C HIS A 93 1.46 10.37 -0.21
N ARG A 94 1.05 11.20 0.73
CA ARG A 94 1.21 12.64 0.60
C ARG A 94 2.67 13.05 0.48
N ALA A 95 3.56 12.44 1.27
CA ALA A 95 5.00 12.67 1.16
C ALA A 95 5.54 12.24 -0.22
N ASP A 96 5.10 11.09 -0.73
CA ASP A 96 5.48 10.60 -2.06
C ASP A 96 5.10 11.57 -3.16
N TYR A 97 3.87 12.09 -3.15
CA TYR A 97 3.42 13.06 -4.14
C TYR A 97 4.05 14.44 -4.00
N LEU A 98 4.53 14.80 -2.82
CA LEU A 98 5.30 16.03 -2.61
C LEU A 98 6.75 15.91 -3.12
N LEU A 99 7.37 14.72 -2.94
CA LEU A 99 8.76 14.47 -3.31
C LEU A 99 8.91 14.00 -4.76
N TRP A 100 7.98 13.19 -5.24
CA TRP A 100 8.05 12.52 -6.55
C TRP A 100 6.68 12.50 -7.27
N PRO A 101 6.08 13.67 -7.59
CA PRO A 101 4.68 13.77 -8.07
C PRO A 101 4.39 12.98 -9.35
N ASP A 102 5.41 12.79 -10.21
CA ASP A 102 5.29 12.11 -11.49
C ASP A 102 6.30 10.97 -11.67
N THR A 103 7.02 10.60 -10.61
CA THR A 103 8.02 9.52 -10.65
C THR A 103 7.50 8.30 -9.88
N PHE A 104 6.54 7.58 -10.47
CA PHE A 104 5.88 6.44 -9.82
C PHE A 104 6.85 5.33 -9.41
N ALA A 105 7.96 5.14 -10.14
CA ALA A 105 9.01 4.21 -9.76
C ALA A 105 9.56 4.51 -8.34
N MET A 106 9.74 5.79 -7.98
CA MET A 106 10.21 6.17 -6.64
C MET A 106 9.15 5.92 -5.56
N GLN A 107 7.87 6.12 -5.88
CA GLN A 107 6.76 5.79 -4.99
C GLN A 107 6.70 4.27 -4.74
N HIS A 108 6.90 3.44 -5.78
CA HIS A 108 7.03 1.99 -5.63
C HIS A 108 8.25 1.60 -4.79
N VAL A 109 9.41 2.21 -5.01
CA VAL A 109 10.61 1.96 -4.17
C VAL A 109 10.31 2.25 -2.70
N HIS A 110 9.62 3.35 -2.40
CA HIS A 110 9.21 3.68 -1.02
C HIS A 110 8.24 2.63 -0.45
N SER A 111 7.24 2.20 -1.23
CA SER A 111 6.32 1.11 -0.84
C SER A 111 7.07 -0.20 -0.56
N LEU A 112 8.03 -0.59 -1.41
CA LEU A 112 8.87 -1.76 -1.19
C LEU A 112 9.76 -1.65 0.05
N ALA A 113 10.21 -0.44 0.41
CA ALA A 113 10.95 -0.22 1.66
C ALA A 113 10.07 -0.52 2.89
N TRP A 114 8.79 -0.09 2.89
CA TRP A 114 7.82 -0.44 3.92
C TRP A 114 7.53 -1.94 3.97
N PHE A 115 7.37 -2.58 2.81
CA PHE A 115 7.18 -4.03 2.72
C PHE A 115 8.38 -4.78 3.31
N GLY A 116 9.61 -4.43 2.92
CA GLY A 116 10.83 -5.01 3.46
C GLY A 116 10.95 -4.82 4.98
N LEU A 117 10.62 -3.65 5.50
CA LEU A 117 10.55 -3.39 6.94
C LEU A 117 9.53 -4.32 7.63
N GLY A 118 8.34 -4.48 7.05
CA GLY A 118 7.32 -5.39 7.54
C GLY A 118 7.82 -6.83 7.63
N VAL A 119 8.45 -7.34 6.57
CA VAL A 119 9.06 -8.69 6.55
C VAL A 119 10.13 -8.84 7.63
N ALA A 120 11.00 -7.82 7.80
CA ALA A 120 12.03 -7.85 8.83
C ALA A 120 11.41 -7.92 10.25
N LEU A 121 10.37 -7.14 10.51
CA LEU A 121 9.68 -7.13 11.81
C LEU A 121 8.98 -8.45 12.09
N VAL A 122 8.32 -9.04 11.09
CA VAL A 122 7.68 -10.38 11.22
C VAL A 122 8.74 -11.45 11.46
N ALA A 123 9.87 -11.41 10.77
CA ALA A 123 10.97 -12.33 11.01
C ALA A 123 11.58 -12.19 12.42
N LEU A 124 11.69 -10.96 12.95
CA LEU A 124 12.08 -10.71 14.33
C LEU A 124 11.06 -11.27 15.33
N LEU A 125 9.76 -11.10 15.06
CA LEU A 125 8.68 -11.66 15.86
C LEU A 125 8.77 -13.19 15.92
N TYR A 126 8.94 -13.84 14.76
CA TYR A 126 9.08 -15.30 14.70
C TYR A 126 10.32 -15.80 15.49
N ARG A 127 11.42 -15.05 15.48
CA ARG A 127 12.59 -15.37 16.31
C ARG A 127 12.29 -15.31 17.81
N ARG A 128 11.42 -14.43 18.25
CA ARG A 128 11.00 -14.36 19.64
C ARG A 128 10.06 -15.49 20.05
N ILE A 129 9.20 -15.94 19.11
CA ILE A 129 8.18 -16.95 19.40
C ILE A 129 8.75 -18.36 19.32
N HIS A 130 9.55 -18.67 18.30
CA HIS A 130 9.92 -20.06 17.99
C HIS A 130 11.19 -20.58 18.67
N GLY A 131 11.93 -19.80 19.42
CA GLY A 131 13.07 -20.23 20.20
C GLY A 131 14.29 -20.79 19.42
N THR A 132 14.11 -21.31 18.20
CA THR A 132 15.17 -21.81 17.33
C THR A 132 15.28 -20.95 16.07
N ALA A 133 16.52 -20.58 15.70
CA ALA A 133 16.76 -19.72 14.53
C ALA A 133 16.33 -20.39 13.22
N ALA A 134 16.43 -21.73 13.13
CA ALA A 134 16.04 -22.47 11.93
C ALA A 134 14.55 -22.43 11.67
N VAL A 135 13.72 -22.68 12.69
CA VAL A 135 12.26 -22.67 12.58
C VAL A 135 11.76 -21.23 12.31
N ALA A 136 12.29 -20.26 13.06
CA ALA A 136 11.96 -18.86 12.86
C ALA A 136 12.35 -18.35 11.46
N GLY A 137 13.52 -18.77 10.96
CA GLY A 137 13.99 -18.45 9.62
C GLY A 137 13.12 -19.04 8.52
N LEU A 138 12.69 -20.30 8.68
CA LEU A 138 11.76 -20.95 7.73
C LEU A 138 10.39 -20.27 7.74
N ALA A 139 9.82 -19.98 8.91
CA ALA A 139 8.57 -19.28 9.04
C ALA A 139 8.63 -17.88 8.39
N GLY A 140 9.73 -17.15 8.62
CA GLY A 140 9.98 -15.86 7.98
C GLY A 140 10.16 -15.96 6.46
N LEU A 141 10.80 -17.02 5.97
CA LEU A 141 10.92 -17.30 4.54
C LEU A 141 9.56 -17.55 3.90
N LEU A 142 8.74 -18.41 4.50
CA LEU A 142 7.38 -18.68 4.01
C LEU A 142 6.54 -17.40 3.95
N PHE A 143 6.62 -16.57 4.97
CA PHE A 143 5.96 -15.26 4.97
C PHE A 143 6.51 -14.37 3.84
N ALA A 144 7.83 -14.31 3.63
CA ALA A 144 8.45 -13.44 2.64
C ALA A 144 8.13 -13.82 1.18
N VAL A 145 7.85 -15.10 0.91
CA VAL A 145 7.56 -15.62 -0.44
C VAL A 145 6.08 -15.89 -0.67
N GLU A 146 5.21 -15.55 0.31
CA GLU A 146 3.76 -15.71 0.18
C GLU A 146 3.24 -14.88 -0.99
N ASP A 147 2.52 -15.51 -1.90
CA ASP A 147 2.00 -14.86 -3.12
C ASP A 147 0.93 -13.80 -2.83
N ALA A 148 0.26 -13.88 -1.69
CA ALA A 148 -0.66 -12.86 -1.21
C ALA A 148 -0.01 -11.46 -1.09
N HIS A 149 1.32 -11.37 -1.00
CA HIS A 149 2.03 -10.09 -0.98
C HIS A 149 2.26 -9.49 -2.36
N ALA A 150 2.10 -10.25 -3.44
CA ALA A 150 2.40 -9.78 -4.80
C ALA A 150 1.53 -8.59 -5.20
N LEU A 151 0.22 -8.67 -4.97
CA LEU A 151 -0.69 -7.58 -5.28
C LEU A 151 -0.47 -6.35 -4.39
N PRO A 152 -0.44 -6.46 -3.04
CA PRO A 152 -0.12 -5.34 -2.17
C PRO A 152 1.22 -4.65 -2.48
N ALA A 153 2.25 -5.41 -2.81
CA ALA A 153 3.56 -4.86 -3.14
C ALA A 153 3.60 -4.14 -4.50
N ALA A 154 2.74 -4.56 -5.44
CA ALA A 154 2.65 -3.96 -6.77
C ALA A 154 1.68 -2.78 -6.85
N TRP A 155 0.86 -2.56 -5.84
CA TRP A 155 -0.20 -1.56 -5.82
C TRP A 155 0.10 -0.45 -4.80
N LEU A 156 0.21 0.80 -5.27
CA LEU A 156 0.59 1.93 -4.42
C LEU A 156 -0.51 2.30 -3.40
N ALA A 157 -1.78 2.22 -3.81
CA ALA A 157 -2.94 2.60 -2.99
C ALA A 157 -3.30 1.59 -1.89
N ASN A 158 -2.55 0.53 -1.75
CA ASN A 158 -2.89 -0.56 -0.82
C ASN A 158 -2.56 -0.25 0.65
#